data_5888c1f54d348abdd74eeda6f0d4ae4a
#
_entry.id   5888c1f54d348abdd74eeda6f0d4ae4a
#
_cell.length_a   1.000
_cell.length_b   1.000
_cell.length_c   1.000
_cell.angle_alpha   90.00
_cell.angle_beta   90.00
_cell.angle_gamma   90.00
#
_symmetry.space_group_name_H-M   'P 1'
#
loop_
_entity.id
_entity.type
_entity.pdbx_description
1 polymer ?
#
loop_
_entity_poly.entity_id
_entity_poly.type
_entity_poly.pdbx_seq_one_letter_code
_entity_poly.pdbx_strand_id
1 'polypeptide(L)'
;MTTMKARVEADACATTPPAAAHAGGMPTTDLRRERWRALVLAFAIAAAASGCQSKNGSSDVLDPSAIAAPAGQAGTAAAPAQQASVETPGSPALGSATSSGPTSAAAAKAQLTLGTGPTRVAMLLPLSAPGSTGENGRKMYDGARLAMADLGDKLLTLTIEDTRGDSGYAKDLAVKAITSGTAKAVIGPSELAAAQHLAKLSGSKRPPVLALADNFAGGPGVYSVRLSEADSAAAGAAAIASKGARKFVLLVPAGADSSAIESRVANALSIYGATLAVTLPYSPADGGAKVVSDMSSLVEAPDAVVVACGGGSPVAVLAALKAKGVPGKTVTLIGTDRWLERPMDPLYEGAYIATLDESETGPIADRFKAAYKYQPDVNVAYAYDMVALSAGIASAAGPDGFNKQVLENTTGFRGSTGLFRFRSDGSSQRSMPFFKVEKGQLKLVEKQTAGF
;
A
#
# COMPACT_ATOMS: atom_id res chain seq x y z
N MET A 1 43.51 54.68 -30.05
CA MET A 1 43.05 54.63 -31.46
C MET A 1 41.76 53.85 -31.42
N THR A 2 40.76 54.41 -31.49
CA THR A 2 39.74 55.01 -32.35
C THR A 2 38.43 54.28 -32.10
N THR A 3 37.60 54.90 -31.30
CA THR A 3 36.18 55.22 -31.42
C THR A 3 35.42 54.75 -32.66
N MET A 4 34.23 54.21 -32.47
CA MET A 4 33.02 54.84 -33.03
C MET A 4 31.72 54.26 -32.43
N LYS A 5 30.92 55.19 -31.89
CA LYS A 5 29.50 55.10 -31.53
C LYS A 5 28.63 55.05 -32.80
N ALA A 6 27.50 54.39 -32.76
CA ALA A 6 26.28 54.86 -33.42
C ALA A 6 25.04 54.39 -32.67
N ARG A 7 24.23 55.37 -32.38
CA ARG A 7 22.88 55.41 -31.78
C ARG A 7 21.92 55.81 -32.90
N VAL A 8 20.69 55.27 -32.93
CA VAL A 8 19.45 55.84 -33.52
C VAL A 8 18.32 54.98 -32.98
N GLU A 9 17.48 55.39 -32.04
CA GLU A 9 16.19 56.12 -32.06
C GLU A 9 15.10 55.45 -32.91
N ALA A 10 14.11 54.93 -32.19
CA ALA A 10 12.65 55.22 -32.05
C ALA A 10 11.84 55.38 -33.32
N ASP A 11 10.75 54.63 -33.46
CA ASP A 11 9.43 55.22 -33.65
C ASP A 11 8.30 54.26 -33.35
N ALA A 12 7.27 54.77 -32.68
CA ALA A 12 6.01 54.15 -32.31
C ALA A 12 5.01 54.24 -33.49
N CYS A 13 4.18 53.28 -33.69
CA CYS A 13 2.85 53.52 -34.21
C CYS A 13 1.82 52.45 -33.75
N ALA A 14 0.83 52.92 -33.07
CA ALA A 14 -0.39 52.18 -32.66
C ALA A 14 -1.37 52.05 -33.83
N THR A 15 -2.04 50.92 -33.97
CA THR A 15 -3.38 50.85 -34.54
C THR A 15 -4.13 49.60 -34.06
N THR A 16 -5.20 49.79 -33.28
CA THR A 16 -6.38 48.89 -33.17
C THR A 16 -7.47 49.46 -34.11
N PRO A 17 -8.62 48.82 -34.40
CA PRO A 17 -9.23 47.47 -34.37
C PRO A 17 -9.83 47.05 -35.74
N PRO A 18 -10.84 46.18 -35.92
CA PRO A 18 -12.09 46.02 -35.16
C PRO A 18 -12.58 44.58 -34.92
N ALA A 19 -13.63 44.52 -34.10
CA ALA A 19 -14.42 43.35 -33.77
C ALA A 19 -15.18 42.75 -34.96
N ALA A 20 -15.27 41.42 -34.99
CA ALA A 20 -16.34 40.72 -35.67
C ALA A 20 -16.78 39.52 -34.86
N ALA A 21 -18.06 39.53 -34.51
CA ALA A 21 -18.78 38.44 -33.88
C ALA A 21 -18.97 37.29 -34.85
N HIS A 22 -18.73 36.06 -34.42
CA HIS A 22 -19.41 34.89 -34.95
C HIS A 22 -19.73 33.89 -33.84
N ALA A 23 -20.94 33.44 -33.92
CA ALA A 23 -21.65 32.54 -33.02
C ALA A 23 -21.15 31.09 -33.07
N GLY A 24 -21.27 30.41 -31.95
CA GLY A 24 -21.77 29.05 -31.86
C GLY A 24 -20.80 27.91 -32.15
N GLY A 25 -20.33 27.32 -31.10
CA GLY A 25 -19.74 25.98 -31.10
C GLY A 25 -19.38 25.63 -29.69
N MET A 26 -20.27 24.95 -28.95
CA MET A 26 -19.92 24.39 -27.64
C MET A 26 -18.88 23.28 -27.83
N PRO A 27 -17.76 23.32 -27.11
CA PRO A 27 -16.82 22.23 -27.16
C PRO A 27 -17.31 21.05 -26.32
N THR A 28 -17.32 19.88 -26.94
CA THR A 28 -17.67 18.56 -26.34
C THR A 28 -16.69 18.04 -25.28
N THR A 29 -15.89 18.92 -24.68
CA THR A 29 -14.86 18.57 -23.69
C THR A 29 -15.33 18.62 -22.24
N ASP A 30 -16.50 19.16 -21.94
CA ASP A 30 -16.93 19.42 -20.57
C ASP A 30 -17.62 18.22 -19.90
N LEU A 31 -18.23 17.33 -20.65
CA LEU A 31 -18.86 16.12 -20.12
C LEU A 31 -17.87 15.11 -19.53
N ARG A 32 -16.60 15.11 -19.99
CA ARG A 32 -15.55 14.26 -19.41
C ARG A 32 -15.02 14.81 -18.07
N ARG A 33 -14.91 16.12 -17.90
CA ARG A 33 -14.46 16.75 -16.66
C ARG A 33 -15.47 16.58 -15.52
N GLU A 34 -16.75 16.62 -15.82
CA GLU A 34 -17.81 16.40 -14.82
C GLU A 34 -17.87 14.95 -14.33
N ARG A 35 -17.65 13.98 -15.25
CA ARG A 35 -17.57 12.56 -14.88
C ARG A 35 -16.39 12.24 -13.94
N TRP A 36 -15.26 12.95 -14.08
CA TRP A 36 -14.10 12.82 -13.20
C TRP A 36 -14.35 13.35 -11.79
N ARG A 37 -15.08 14.48 -11.69
CA ARG A 37 -15.52 15.02 -10.39
C ARG A 37 -16.45 14.05 -9.66
N ALA A 38 -17.31 13.37 -10.40
CA ALA A 38 -18.20 12.34 -9.86
C ALA A 38 -17.43 11.09 -9.35
N LEU A 39 -16.31 10.73 -10.00
CA LEU A 39 -15.47 9.58 -9.59
C LEU A 39 -14.79 9.83 -8.24
N VAL A 40 -14.27 11.03 -8.03
CA VAL A 40 -13.68 11.44 -6.75
C VAL A 40 -14.75 11.57 -5.66
N LEU A 41 -15.95 12.09 -5.99
CA LEU A 41 -17.06 12.19 -5.05
C LEU A 41 -17.64 10.81 -4.69
N ALA A 42 -17.77 9.88 -5.65
CA ALA A 42 -18.32 8.55 -5.39
C ALA A 42 -17.44 7.74 -4.42
N PHE A 43 -16.11 7.87 -4.52
CA PHE A 43 -15.19 7.22 -3.60
C PHE A 43 -15.23 7.86 -2.19
N ALA A 44 -15.43 9.17 -2.11
CA ALA A 44 -15.57 9.89 -0.84
C ALA A 44 -16.93 9.63 -0.16
N ILE A 45 -18.02 9.48 -0.94
CA ILE A 45 -19.38 9.24 -0.43
C ILE A 45 -19.54 7.82 0.10
N ALA A 46 -18.87 6.82 -0.50
CA ALA A 46 -18.88 5.44 0.03
C ALA A 46 -18.25 5.34 1.43
N ALA A 47 -17.26 6.21 1.73
CA ALA A 47 -16.67 6.31 3.07
C ALA A 47 -17.53 7.13 4.06
N ALA A 48 -18.35 8.07 3.57
CA ALA A 48 -19.18 8.94 4.40
C ALA A 48 -20.58 8.37 4.71
N ALA A 49 -21.10 7.47 3.86
CA ALA A 49 -22.44 6.88 4.06
C ALA A 49 -22.52 5.84 5.19
N SER A 50 -21.38 5.49 5.80
CA SER A 50 -21.33 4.55 6.94
C SER A 50 -21.35 5.23 8.32
N GLY A 51 -21.57 6.53 8.40
CA GLY A 51 -21.39 7.29 9.63
C GLY A 51 -22.50 8.24 10.05
N CYS A 52 -23.79 7.96 9.80
CA CYS A 52 -24.87 8.73 10.43
C CYS A 52 -26.15 7.91 10.58
N GLN A 53 -26.26 7.19 11.66
CA GLN A 53 -27.53 6.97 12.33
C GLN A 53 -27.29 6.84 13.83
N SER A 54 -27.40 7.93 14.55
CA SER A 54 -27.85 7.91 15.94
C SER A 54 -28.40 9.27 16.35
N LYS A 55 -29.54 9.15 17.01
CA LYS A 55 -30.19 10.06 17.94
C LYS A 55 -31.16 11.09 17.38
N ASN A 56 -32.44 10.81 17.60
CA ASN A 56 -33.20 11.65 18.50
C ASN A 56 -34.27 10.81 19.21
N GLY A 57 -34.33 10.94 20.52
CA GLY A 57 -35.23 10.27 21.40
C GLY A 57 -36.57 10.97 21.53
N SER A 58 -37.52 10.24 22.02
CA SER A 58 -38.49 10.69 23.03
C SER A 58 -39.06 9.48 23.72
N SER A 59 -39.05 9.61 25.00
CA SER A 59 -39.69 8.81 25.99
C SER A 59 -41.14 8.45 25.69
N ASP A 60 -41.49 7.15 25.91
CA ASP A 60 -42.66 6.86 26.71
C ASP A 60 -42.54 5.47 27.30
N VAL A 61 -42.84 5.48 28.58
CA VAL A 61 -42.86 4.41 29.55
C VAL A 61 -44.03 3.46 29.23
N LEU A 62 -43.81 2.14 29.33
CA LEU A 62 -44.74 1.18 29.93
C LEU A 62 -44.06 -0.20 30.02
N ASP A 63 -43.82 -0.59 31.23
CA ASP A 63 -43.52 -1.93 31.80
C ASP A 63 -44.84 -2.68 32.05
N PRO A 64 -44.80 -3.91 32.55
CA PRO A 64 -44.26 -5.16 32.08
C PRO A 64 -45.30 -6.31 32.05
N SER A 65 -44.81 -7.53 31.88
CA SER A 65 -45.34 -8.77 32.44
C SER A 65 -46.12 -9.73 31.54
N ALA A 66 -45.63 -10.96 31.62
CA ALA A 66 -46.27 -12.27 31.53
C ALA A 66 -46.56 -12.82 30.14
N ILE A 67 -46.07 -14.02 29.82
CA ILE A 67 -46.62 -15.31 30.30
C ILE A 67 -45.64 -16.44 29.86
N ALA A 68 -45.11 -17.14 30.87
CA ALA A 68 -45.15 -18.55 31.17
C ALA A 68 -44.80 -19.59 30.08
N ALA A 69 -43.82 -20.39 30.46
CA ALA A 69 -43.47 -21.68 29.91
C ALA A 69 -44.56 -22.76 30.15
N PRO A 70 -44.43 -23.94 29.54
CA PRO A 70 -44.28 -25.04 30.45
C PRO A 70 -43.09 -26.00 30.12
N ALA A 71 -42.69 -26.62 31.22
CA ALA A 71 -41.63 -27.60 31.35
C ALA A 71 -42.08 -29.02 30.93
N GLY A 72 -41.10 -29.87 30.71
CA GLY A 72 -41.25 -31.34 30.55
C GLY A 72 -39.90 -32.00 30.36
N GLN A 73 -39.21 -32.31 31.45
CA GLN A 73 -38.78 -33.58 32.02
C GLN A 73 -37.78 -34.36 31.12
N ALA A 74 -36.53 -34.44 31.53
CA ALA A 74 -35.87 -35.38 32.47
C ALA A 74 -35.77 -36.81 31.97
N GLY A 75 -34.57 -37.30 31.76
CA GLY A 75 -34.23 -38.71 31.54
C GLY A 75 -32.74 -38.92 31.68
N THR A 76 -32.33 -39.32 32.85
CA THR A 76 -31.00 -39.75 33.33
C THR A 76 -30.55 -41.07 32.73
N ALA A 77 -29.24 -41.29 32.50
CA ALA A 77 -28.40 -42.37 33.08
C ALA A 77 -27.16 -42.64 32.21
N ALA A 78 -25.97 -42.31 32.74
CA ALA A 78 -24.95 -43.19 33.29
C ALA A 78 -24.10 -43.99 32.30
N ALA A 79 -22.80 -43.73 32.37
CA ALA A 79 -21.67 -44.52 31.86
C ALA A 79 -21.58 -45.92 32.51
N PRO A 80 -20.72 -46.86 32.05
CA PRO A 80 -19.30 -46.73 32.34
C PRO A 80 -18.30 -47.24 31.26
N ALA A 81 -17.06 -46.95 31.55
CA ALA A 81 -15.84 -47.37 30.85
C ALA A 81 -15.56 -48.87 30.89
N GLN A 82 -14.81 -49.39 29.88
CA GLN A 82 -13.80 -50.43 30.13
C GLN A 82 -12.69 -50.39 29.09
N GLN A 83 -11.47 -50.44 29.61
CA GLN A 83 -10.19 -50.68 28.94
C GLN A 83 -9.98 -52.16 28.61
N ALA A 84 -9.14 -52.45 27.62
CA ALA A 84 -8.11 -53.52 27.55
C ALA A 84 -7.56 -53.54 26.12
N SER A 85 -6.31 -53.20 25.88
CA SER A 85 -5.03 -53.92 26.01
C SER A 85 -4.72 -54.89 24.83
N VAL A 86 -3.67 -54.50 24.04
CA VAL A 86 -2.51 -55.27 23.57
C VAL A 86 -2.74 -56.54 22.71
N GLU A 87 -2.20 -56.55 21.50
CA GLU A 87 -1.07 -57.41 21.06
C GLU A 87 -0.72 -57.24 19.58
N THR A 88 0.55 -57.03 19.26
CA THR A 88 1.24 -57.27 18.02
C THR A 88 1.76 -58.74 18.07
N PRO A 89 1.96 -59.53 17.02
CA PRO A 89 2.93 -59.29 15.93
C PRO A 89 2.64 -59.99 14.59
N GLY A 90 3.45 -59.66 13.55
CA GLY A 90 3.73 -60.58 12.46
C GLY A 90 3.70 -60.04 11.05
N SER A 91 4.89 -59.63 10.51
CA SER A 91 5.12 -59.65 9.05
C SER A 91 5.22 -61.07 8.51
N PRO A 92 4.84 -61.33 7.25
CA PRO A 92 5.86 -61.42 6.23
C PRO A 92 5.48 -60.93 4.82
N ALA A 93 6.50 -60.44 4.18
CA ALA A 93 7.00 -60.42 2.81
C ALA A 93 6.14 -60.73 1.56
N LEU A 94 6.41 -59.86 0.56
CA LEU A 94 6.46 -60.04 -0.90
C LEU A 94 5.21 -60.51 -1.67
N GLY A 95 4.77 -59.56 -2.52
CA GLY A 95 3.99 -59.83 -3.70
C GLY A 95 4.08 -58.63 -4.65
N SER A 96 4.96 -58.70 -5.64
CA SER A 96 4.99 -57.80 -6.77
C SER A 96 3.71 -57.89 -7.55
N ALA A 97 2.93 -56.84 -7.56
CA ALA A 97 1.84 -56.62 -8.52
C ALA A 97 2.03 -55.27 -9.16
N THR A 98 2.47 -55.28 -10.38
CA THR A 98 2.37 -54.17 -11.33
C THR A 98 0.91 -53.77 -11.45
N SER A 99 0.52 -52.71 -10.77
CA SER A 99 -0.71 -51.99 -11.08
C SER A 99 -0.33 -50.68 -11.74
N SER A 100 -0.61 -50.55 -13.01
CA SER A 100 -0.75 -49.31 -13.74
C SER A 100 -1.63 -48.38 -12.93
N GLY A 101 -1.00 -47.45 -12.21
CA GLY A 101 -1.66 -46.38 -11.51
C GLY A 101 -2.44 -45.50 -12.49
N PRO A 102 -3.62 -45.03 -12.08
CA PRO A 102 -4.31 -44.06 -12.88
C PRO A 102 -3.43 -42.82 -12.99
N THR A 103 -3.20 -42.38 -14.21
CA THR A 103 -2.65 -41.10 -14.57
C THR A 103 -3.30 -40.06 -13.65
N SER A 104 -2.50 -39.47 -12.77
CA SER A 104 -2.89 -38.31 -11.99
C SER A 104 -3.34 -37.22 -12.96
N ALA A 105 -4.64 -37.15 -13.18
CA ALA A 105 -5.25 -35.92 -13.66
C ALA A 105 -4.86 -34.89 -12.61
N ALA A 106 -3.88 -34.07 -12.96
CA ALA A 106 -3.52 -32.90 -12.16
C ALA A 106 -4.83 -32.18 -11.82
N ALA A 107 -5.21 -32.22 -10.56
CA ALA A 107 -6.36 -31.48 -10.08
C ALA A 107 -6.20 -30.05 -10.59
N ALA A 108 -6.95 -29.70 -11.61
CA ALA A 108 -7.08 -28.32 -12.05
C ALA A 108 -7.56 -27.58 -10.81
N LYS A 109 -6.63 -26.83 -10.18
CA LYS A 109 -6.95 -26.05 -8.99
C LYS A 109 -8.10 -25.15 -9.38
N ALA A 110 -9.24 -25.30 -8.71
CA ALA A 110 -10.43 -24.52 -8.98
C ALA A 110 -10.07 -23.04 -8.91
N GLN A 111 -10.20 -22.35 -10.02
CA GLN A 111 -10.06 -20.92 -10.13
C GLN A 111 -11.16 -20.31 -9.25
N LEU A 112 -10.76 -19.56 -8.23
CA LEU A 112 -11.69 -18.89 -7.33
C LEU A 112 -12.24 -17.67 -8.06
N THR A 113 -13.57 -17.57 -8.15
CA THR A 113 -14.23 -16.42 -8.79
C THR A 113 -15.20 -15.79 -7.81
N LEU A 114 -15.14 -14.48 -7.66
CA LEU A 114 -16.02 -13.66 -6.85
C LEU A 114 -16.74 -12.64 -7.73
N GLY A 115 -18.03 -12.44 -7.46
CA GLY A 115 -18.88 -11.51 -8.18
C GLY A 115 -19.30 -11.97 -9.57
N THR A 116 -20.24 -11.22 -10.15
CA THR A 116 -20.90 -11.54 -11.42
C THR A 116 -20.91 -10.34 -12.39
N GLY A 117 -20.17 -9.28 -12.05
CA GLY A 117 -20.15 -8.05 -12.83
C GLY A 117 -19.47 -8.18 -14.20
N PRO A 118 -19.74 -7.24 -15.11
CA PRO A 118 -19.21 -7.31 -16.48
C PRO A 118 -17.72 -7.03 -16.59
N THR A 119 -17.13 -6.36 -15.61
CA THR A 119 -15.71 -6.00 -15.63
C THR A 119 -14.86 -7.10 -14.99
N ARG A 120 -14.01 -7.73 -15.78
CA ARG A 120 -13.14 -8.82 -15.33
C ARG A 120 -11.82 -8.28 -14.80
N VAL A 121 -11.44 -8.68 -13.59
CA VAL A 121 -10.16 -8.37 -12.94
C VAL A 121 -9.50 -9.67 -12.49
N ALA A 122 -8.23 -9.84 -12.80
CA ALA A 122 -7.45 -10.98 -12.29
C ALA A 122 -6.76 -10.57 -10.97
N MET A 123 -6.72 -11.48 -10.00
CA MET A 123 -5.98 -11.27 -8.74
C MET A 123 -5.04 -12.45 -8.49
N LEU A 124 -3.78 -12.16 -8.22
CA LEU A 124 -2.71 -13.14 -8.09
C LEU A 124 -2.18 -13.11 -6.66
N LEU A 125 -2.41 -14.19 -5.89
CA LEU A 125 -2.08 -14.26 -4.47
C LEU A 125 -1.37 -15.57 -4.12
N PRO A 126 -0.43 -15.58 -3.17
CA PRO A 126 0.30 -16.78 -2.74
C PRO A 126 -0.49 -17.61 -1.73
N LEU A 127 -1.69 -18.10 -2.11
CA LEU A 127 -2.65 -18.70 -1.17
C LEU A 127 -2.13 -19.99 -0.52
N SER A 128 -1.42 -20.83 -1.26
CA SER A 128 -0.88 -22.10 -0.78
C SER A 128 0.61 -22.05 -0.44
N ALA A 129 1.23 -20.87 -0.49
CA ALA A 129 2.63 -20.72 -0.08
C ALA A 129 2.81 -21.10 1.40
N PRO A 130 3.96 -21.67 1.79
CA PRO A 130 4.25 -21.99 3.18
C PRO A 130 4.51 -20.72 4.01
N GLY A 131 4.32 -20.83 5.33
CA GLY A 131 4.65 -19.81 6.32
C GLY A 131 3.90 -18.49 6.12
N SER A 132 4.55 -17.41 6.50
CA SER A 132 3.97 -16.05 6.47
C SER A 132 3.55 -15.57 5.08
N THR A 133 4.20 -16.03 4.01
CA THR A 133 3.84 -15.70 2.64
C THR A 133 2.43 -16.16 2.31
N GLY A 134 2.10 -17.42 2.60
CA GLY A 134 0.77 -17.96 2.38
C GLY A 134 -0.27 -17.38 3.35
N GLU A 135 0.14 -17.11 4.60
CA GLU A 135 -0.73 -16.43 5.56
C GLU A 135 -1.12 -15.04 5.07
N ASN A 136 -0.16 -14.25 4.60
CA ASN A 136 -0.42 -12.92 4.02
C ASN A 136 -1.29 -13.03 2.76
N GLY A 137 -1.07 -14.04 1.91
CA GLY A 137 -1.91 -14.30 0.74
C GLY A 137 -3.37 -14.55 1.12
N ARG A 138 -3.62 -15.34 2.16
CA ARG A 138 -4.99 -15.60 2.68
C ARG A 138 -5.61 -14.36 3.30
N LYS A 139 -4.86 -13.54 4.04
CA LYS A 139 -5.32 -12.25 4.57
C LYS A 139 -5.73 -11.29 3.44
N MET A 140 -4.91 -11.20 2.38
CA MET A 140 -5.24 -10.41 1.18
C MET A 140 -6.52 -10.94 0.51
N TYR A 141 -6.70 -12.26 0.43
CA TYR A 141 -7.92 -12.87 -0.10
C TYR A 141 -9.17 -12.48 0.71
N ASP A 142 -9.09 -12.51 2.05
CA ASP A 142 -10.20 -12.10 2.89
C ASP A 142 -10.52 -10.59 2.74
N GLY A 143 -9.50 -9.74 2.59
CA GLY A 143 -9.68 -8.34 2.25
C GLY A 143 -10.39 -8.12 0.90
N ALA A 144 -9.99 -8.89 -0.11
CA ALA A 144 -10.64 -8.86 -1.43
C ALA A 144 -12.10 -9.32 -1.35
N ARG A 145 -12.39 -10.38 -0.58
CA ARG A 145 -13.77 -10.85 -0.36
C ARG A 145 -14.64 -9.80 0.30
N LEU A 146 -14.12 -9.10 1.31
CA LEU A 146 -14.85 -8.02 1.96
C LEU A 146 -15.16 -6.90 0.97
N ALA A 147 -14.16 -6.46 0.19
CA ALA A 147 -14.36 -5.40 -0.80
C ALA A 147 -15.36 -5.79 -1.89
N MET A 148 -15.34 -7.05 -2.32
CA MET A 148 -16.33 -7.57 -3.27
C MET A 148 -17.74 -7.56 -2.70
N ALA A 149 -17.92 -7.98 -1.45
CA ALA A 149 -19.20 -7.95 -0.76
C ALA A 149 -19.72 -6.51 -0.56
N ASP A 150 -18.83 -5.58 -0.22
CA ASP A 150 -19.20 -4.19 0.04
C ASP A 150 -19.53 -3.40 -1.23
N LEU A 151 -18.77 -3.60 -2.31
CA LEU A 151 -18.73 -2.67 -3.46
C LEU A 151 -18.73 -3.37 -4.83
N GLY A 152 -18.24 -4.60 -4.91
CA GLY A 152 -17.81 -5.17 -6.18
C GLY A 152 -18.70 -6.23 -6.81
N ASP A 153 -19.62 -6.84 -6.09
CA ASP A 153 -20.32 -8.07 -6.49
C ASP A 153 -21.02 -7.98 -7.86
N LYS A 154 -21.63 -6.84 -8.16
CA LYS A 154 -22.35 -6.59 -9.44
C LYS A 154 -21.50 -5.80 -10.46
N LEU A 155 -20.35 -5.28 -10.07
CA LEU A 155 -19.47 -4.46 -10.91
C LEU A 155 -18.33 -5.25 -11.51
N LEU A 156 -17.78 -6.17 -10.71
CA LEU A 156 -16.61 -6.95 -11.07
C LEU A 156 -16.91 -8.45 -11.13
N THR A 157 -16.17 -9.13 -11.99
CA THR A 157 -15.87 -10.57 -11.87
C THR A 157 -14.39 -10.66 -11.52
N LEU A 158 -14.07 -10.93 -10.26
CA LEU A 158 -12.72 -11.07 -9.74
C LEU A 158 -12.30 -12.53 -9.79
N THR A 159 -11.32 -12.83 -10.63
CA THR A 159 -10.75 -14.17 -10.78
C THR A 159 -9.46 -14.25 -9.99
N ILE A 160 -9.36 -15.16 -9.02
CA ILE A 160 -8.22 -15.28 -8.13
C ILE A 160 -7.45 -16.54 -8.49
N GLU A 161 -6.15 -16.39 -8.75
CA GLU A 161 -5.22 -17.48 -9.05
C GLU A 161 -4.13 -17.54 -7.97
N ASP A 162 -3.81 -18.77 -7.54
CA ASP A 162 -2.81 -19.05 -6.51
C ASP A 162 -1.40 -19.07 -7.11
N THR A 163 -0.56 -18.13 -6.76
CA THR A 163 0.84 -18.05 -7.22
C THR A 163 1.74 -19.06 -6.52
N ARG A 164 1.31 -19.67 -5.42
CA ARG A 164 2.07 -20.59 -4.57
C ARG A 164 3.30 -19.95 -3.93
N GLY A 165 3.48 -18.63 -4.03
CA GLY A 165 4.68 -17.92 -3.62
C GLY A 165 5.86 -18.14 -4.56
N ASP A 166 5.64 -18.72 -5.72
CA ASP A 166 6.66 -18.93 -6.73
C ASP A 166 6.68 -17.77 -7.73
N SER A 167 7.78 -17.03 -7.80
CA SER A 167 7.92 -15.87 -8.66
C SER A 167 7.85 -16.17 -10.16
N GLY A 168 8.33 -17.35 -10.58
CA GLY A 168 8.27 -17.77 -11.98
C GLY A 168 6.83 -18.07 -12.38
N TYR A 169 6.14 -18.83 -11.55
CA TYR A 169 4.74 -19.16 -11.76
C TYR A 169 3.83 -17.93 -11.67
N ALA A 170 4.05 -17.06 -10.69
CA ALA A 170 3.35 -15.77 -10.57
C ALA A 170 3.50 -14.91 -11.83
N LYS A 171 4.72 -14.82 -12.36
CA LYS A 171 5.00 -14.16 -13.64
C LYS A 171 4.19 -14.77 -14.78
N ASP A 172 4.17 -16.10 -14.92
CA ASP A 172 3.47 -16.78 -16.01
C ASP A 172 1.95 -16.56 -15.92
N LEU A 173 1.37 -16.61 -14.72
CA LEU A 173 -0.03 -16.28 -14.47
C LEU A 173 -0.35 -14.83 -14.85
N ALA A 174 0.51 -13.88 -14.46
CA ALA A 174 0.32 -12.48 -14.80
C ALA A 174 0.40 -12.22 -16.30
N VAL A 175 1.39 -12.80 -16.99
CA VAL A 175 1.53 -12.71 -18.45
C VAL A 175 0.29 -13.28 -19.13
N LYS A 176 -0.19 -14.46 -18.68
CA LYS A 176 -1.43 -15.07 -19.18
C LYS A 176 -2.63 -14.14 -18.99
N ALA A 177 -2.80 -13.54 -17.80
CA ALA A 177 -3.90 -12.60 -17.53
C ALA A 177 -3.84 -11.37 -18.44
N ILE A 178 -2.63 -10.82 -18.67
CA ILE A 178 -2.37 -9.65 -19.52
C ILE A 178 -2.66 -9.99 -20.99
N THR A 179 -2.22 -11.14 -21.47
CA THR A 179 -2.28 -11.52 -22.91
C THR A 179 -3.62 -12.12 -23.31
N SER A 180 -4.40 -12.62 -22.36
CA SER A 180 -5.73 -13.20 -22.65
C SER A 180 -6.73 -12.16 -23.20
N GLY A 181 -6.50 -10.88 -22.98
CA GLY A 181 -7.41 -9.79 -23.37
C GLY A 181 -8.72 -9.74 -22.57
N THR A 182 -8.91 -10.66 -21.62
CA THR A 182 -10.14 -10.73 -20.82
C THR A 182 -10.10 -9.88 -19.57
N ALA A 183 -8.96 -9.86 -18.88
CA ALA A 183 -8.78 -9.02 -17.70
C ALA A 183 -8.56 -7.55 -18.07
N LYS A 184 -9.27 -6.67 -17.39
CA LYS A 184 -9.12 -5.19 -17.54
C LYS A 184 -8.05 -4.62 -16.59
N ALA A 185 -7.72 -5.34 -15.53
CA ALA A 185 -6.62 -5.06 -14.63
C ALA A 185 -6.13 -6.36 -13.99
N VAL A 186 -4.89 -6.33 -13.48
CA VAL A 186 -4.31 -7.41 -12.66
C VAL A 186 -3.94 -6.83 -11.31
N ILE A 187 -4.46 -7.39 -10.22
CA ILE A 187 -4.09 -7.08 -8.85
C ILE A 187 -3.07 -8.13 -8.38
N GLY A 188 -1.93 -7.70 -7.89
CA GLY A 188 -0.77 -8.56 -7.69
C GLY A 188 0.18 -8.54 -8.91
N PRO A 189 1.20 -9.38 -8.93
CA PRO A 189 1.59 -10.34 -7.88
C PRO A 189 2.16 -9.69 -6.61
N SER A 190 2.32 -10.49 -5.56
CA SER A 190 3.05 -10.10 -4.34
C SER A 190 4.53 -10.46 -4.38
N GLU A 191 4.94 -11.23 -5.34
CA GLU A 191 6.31 -11.67 -5.56
C GLU A 191 7.11 -10.60 -6.30
N LEU A 192 8.14 -10.05 -5.63
CA LEU A 192 8.94 -8.93 -6.15
C LEU A 192 9.55 -9.20 -7.53
N ALA A 193 10.17 -10.37 -7.72
CA ALA A 193 10.81 -10.71 -8.98
C ALA A 193 9.80 -10.81 -10.15
N ALA A 194 8.58 -11.28 -9.87
CA ALA A 194 7.50 -11.29 -10.87
C ALA A 194 7.07 -9.86 -11.23
N ALA A 195 6.84 -8.99 -10.24
CA ALA A 195 6.49 -7.59 -10.46
C ALA A 195 7.57 -6.84 -11.25
N GLN A 196 8.85 -7.03 -10.91
CA GLN A 196 9.99 -6.46 -11.63
C GLN A 196 10.07 -6.94 -13.09
N HIS A 197 9.77 -8.22 -13.35
CA HIS A 197 9.72 -8.73 -14.71
C HIS A 197 8.60 -8.06 -15.50
N LEU A 198 7.39 -7.95 -14.92
CA LEU A 198 6.25 -7.30 -15.59
C LEU A 198 6.53 -5.83 -15.93
N ALA A 199 7.26 -5.12 -15.06
CA ALA A 199 7.66 -3.73 -15.29
C ALA A 199 8.57 -3.56 -16.54
N LYS A 200 9.30 -4.60 -16.92
CA LYS A 200 10.18 -4.61 -18.10
C LYS A 200 9.45 -4.99 -19.39
N LEU A 201 8.22 -5.46 -19.31
CA LEU A 201 7.47 -5.84 -20.51
C LEU A 201 7.07 -4.59 -21.30
N SER A 202 7.32 -4.60 -22.60
CA SER A 202 6.89 -3.56 -23.52
C SER A 202 5.40 -3.69 -23.85
N GLY A 203 4.73 -2.59 -24.15
CA GLY A 203 3.38 -2.57 -24.69
C GLY A 203 2.46 -1.54 -24.01
N SER A 204 1.99 -0.57 -24.81
CA SER A 204 1.12 0.52 -24.35
C SER A 204 -0.35 0.13 -24.16
N LYS A 205 -0.77 -1.03 -24.70
CA LYS A 205 -2.17 -1.47 -24.69
C LYS A 205 -2.47 -2.61 -23.70
N ARG A 206 -1.53 -2.94 -22.82
CA ARG A 206 -1.74 -3.98 -21.82
C ARG A 206 -2.62 -3.48 -20.66
N PRO A 207 -3.37 -4.38 -19.99
CA PRO A 207 -4.04 -4.06 -18.73
C PRO A 207 -3.04 -3.54 -17.68
N PRO A 208 -3.42 -2.56 -16.85
CA PRO A 208 -2.59 -2.12 -15.74
C PRO A 208 -2.41 -3.23 -14.73
N VAL A 209 -1.24 -3.27 -14.10
CA VAL A 209 -0.90 -4.19 -13.01
C VAL A 209 -0.75 -3.39 -11.73
N LEU A 210 -1.52 -3.75 -10.70
CA LEU A 210 -1.48 -3.17 -9.36
C LEU A 210 -0.70 -4.13 -8.45
N ALA A 211 0.63 -4.01 -8.46
CA ALA A 211 1.52 -4.96 -7.80
C ALA A 211 1.47 -4.83 -6.28
N LEU A 212 1.24 -5.96 -5.59
CA LEU A 212 1.20 -6.08 -4.13
C LEU A 212 2.57 -6.46 -3.53
N ALA A 213 3.63 -6.41 -4.34
CA ALA A 213 4.97 -6.77 -3.92
C ALA A 213 5.59 -5.69 -3.02
N ASP A 214 6.23 -6.15 -1.94
CA ASP A 214 7.06 -5.29 -1.09
C ASP A 214 8.30 -4.81 -1.84
N ASN A 215 8.78 -3.62 -1.51
CA ASN A 215 9.99 -3.02 -2.07
C ASN A 215 9.99 -2.92 -3.61
N PHE A 216 8.82 -2.91 -4.23
CA PHE A 216 8.68 -2.71 -5.65
C PHE A 216 8.61 -1.21 -5.96
N ALA A 217 9.54 -0.71 -6.76
CA ALA A 217 9.64 0.71 -7.10
C ALA A 217 8.57 1.19 -8.10
N GLY A 218 7.90 0.25 -8.78
CA GLY A 218 7.01 0.56 -9.89
C GLY A 218 7.69 0.41 -11.25
N GLY A 219 6.91 0.59 -12.30
CA GLY A 219 7.33 0.63 -13.69
C GLY A 219 6.18 1.02 -14.61
N PRO A 220 6.43 1.43 -15.85
CA PRO A 220 5.38 1.90 -16.74
C PRO A 220 4.22 0.90 -16.88
N GLY A 221 3.02 1.26 -16.35
CA GLY A 221 1.82 0.41 -16.37
C GLY A 221 1.84 -0.75 -15.36
N VAL A 222 2.83 -0.80 -14.46
CA VAL A 222 2.88 -1.67 -13.30
C VAL A 222 3.06 -0.80 -12.06
N TYR A 223 2.01 -0.65 -11.30
CA TYR A 223 1.95 0.30 -10.21
C TYR A 223 2.28 -0.35 -8.87
N SER A 224 3.19 0.25 -8.11
CA SER A 224 3.47 -0.14 -6.74
C SER A 224 2.30 0.26 -5.84
N VAL A 225 1.70 -0.72 -5.15
CA VAL A 225 0.56 -0.48 -4.25
C VAL A 225 1.03 -0.22 -2.83
N ARG A 226 2.06 -0.94 -2.38
CA ARG A 226 2.51 -0.90 -0.99
C ARG A 226 3.34 0.36 -0.70
N LEU A 227 3.27 0.81 0.55
CA LEU A 227 4.16 1.87 1.02
C LEU A 227 5.61 1.43 0.87
N SER A 228 6.43 2.27 0.26
CA SER A 228 7.87 2.03 0.15
C SER A 228 8.62 2.75 1.28
N GLU A 229 9.75 2.16 1.70
CA GLU A 229 10.64 2.83 2.65
C GLU A 229 11.10 4.21 2.15
N ALA A 230 11.29 4.34 0.82
CA ALA A 230 11.65 5.60 0.19
C ALA A 230 10.57 6.69 0.36
N ASP A 231 9.28 6.30 0.28
CA ASP A 231 8.18 7.25 0.47
C ASP A 231 8.04 7.65 1.93
N SER A 232 8.21 6.70 2.87
CA SER A 232 8.22 6.97 4.30
C SER A 232 9.37 7.91 4.69
N ALA A 233 10.59 7.62 4.23
CA ALA A 233 11.77 8.46 4.44
C ALA A 233 11.57 9.88 3.88
N ALA A 234 11.07 10.00 2.65
CA ALA A 234 10.84 11.28 1.99
C ALA A 234 9.76 12.10 2.70
N ALA A 235 8.66 11.47 3.12
CA ALA A 235 7.59 12.15 3.85
C ALA A 235 8.07 12.63 5.24
N GLY A 236 8.82 11.79 5.95
CA GLY A 236 9.44 12.16 7.24
C GLY A 236 10.41 13.34 7.09
N ALA A 237 11.27 13.29 6.07
CA ALA A 237 12.21 14.37 5.77
C ALA A 237 11.48 15.67 5.40
N ALA A 238 10.45 15.61 4.54
CA ALA A 238 9.63 16.75 4.16
C ALA A 238 8.94 17.41 5.38
N ALA A 239 8.36 16.58 6.27
CA ALA A 239 7.70 17.10 7.48
C ALA A 239 8.66 17.83 8.43
N ILE A 240 9.90 17.42 8.52
CA ILE A 240 10.93 18.10 9.32
C ILE A 240 11.49 19.32 8.59
N ALA A 241 11.67 19.25 7.26
CA ALA A 241 12.10 20.38 6.44
C ALA A 241 11.07 21.54 6.46
N SER A 242 9.76 21.23 6.46
CA SER A 242 8.69 22.22 6.60
C SER A 242 8.74 22.97 7.91
N LYS A 243 9.32 22.36 8.97
CA LYS A 243 9.53 22.96 10.29
C LYS A 243 10.85 23.75 10.42
N GLY A 244 11.60 23.89 9.32
CA GLY A 244 12.78 24.76 9.26
C GLY A 244 14.13 24.05 9.17
N ALA A 245 14.20 22.73 9.26
CA ALA A 245 15.44 21.99 9.03
C ALA A 245 15.91 22.14 7.57
N ARG A 246 17.22 22.25 7.36
CA ARG A 246 17.80 22.53 6.03
C ARG A 246 18.83 21.51 5.58
N LYS A 247 19.57 20.89 6.52
CA LYS A 247 20.65 19.95 6.23
C LYS A 247 20.30 18.57 6.74
N PHE A 248 20.22 17.62 5.83
CA PHE A 248 19.84 16.25 6.12
C PHE A 248 20.98 15.29 5.78
N VAL A 249 21.14 14.28 6.59
CA VAL A 249 21.98 13.10 6.33
C VAL A 249 21.09 11.89 6.22
N LEU A 250 21.35 11.05 5.23
CA LEU A 250 20.66 9.78 5.06
C LEU A 250 21.62 8.63 5.39
N LEU A 251 21.20 7.77 6.28
CA LEU A 251 21.91 6.53 6.62
C LEU A 251 21.20 5.35 5.99
N VAL A 252 21.95 4.50 5.27
CA VAL A 252 21.43 3.33 4.56
C VAL A 252 22.24 2.10 4.86
N PRO A 253 21.68 0.87 4.83
CA PRO A 253 22.46 -0.35 5.00
C PRO A 253 23.54 -0.47 3.91
N ALA A 254 24.75 -0.86 4.30
CA ALA A 254 25.84 -1.09 3.37
C ALA A 254 25.48 -2.18 2.36
N GLY A 255 25.77 -1.94 1.09
CA GLY A 255 25.47 -2.88 -0.01
C GLY A 255 24.01 -2.85 -0.49
N ALA A 256 23.12 -2.06 0.12
CA ALA A 256 21.78 -1.82 -0.39
C ALA A 256 21.80 -0.81 -1.55
N ASP A 257 20.89 -0.97 -2.52
CA ASP A 257 20.64 0.08 -3.52
C ASP A 257 19.85 1.21 -2.85
N SER A 258 20.54 2.32 -2.59
CA SER A 258 19.98 3.52 -1.95
C SER A 258 19.41 4.54 -2.93
N SER A 259 19.58 4.34 -4.24
CA SER A 259 19.28 5.35 -5.27
C SER A 259 17.83 5.84 -5.23
N ALA A 260 16.88 4.94 -5.00
CA ALA A 260 15.47 5.29 -4.90
C ALA A 260 15.17 6.14 -3.64
N ILE A 261 15.74 5.80 -2.49
CA ILE A 261 15.56 6.56 -1.24
C ILE A 261 16.21 7.92 -1.36
N GLU A 262 17.45 7.98 -1.85
CA GLU A 262 18.19 9.23 -2.07
C GLU A 262 17.42 10.20 -2.96
N SER A 263 17.00 9.73 -4.12
CA SER A 263 16.24 10.55 -5.09
C SER A 263 14.92 11.05 -4.48
N ARG A 264 14.19 10.20 -3.76
CA ARG A 264 12.91 10.58 -3.15
C ARG A 264 13.10 11.59 -2.03
N VAL A 265 14.07 11.37 -1.14
CA VAL A 265 14.40 12.29 -0.04
C VAL A 265 14.89 13.62 -0.61
N ALA A 266 15.85 13.62 -1.55
CA ALA A 266 16.38 14.85 -2.14
C ALA A 266 15.27 15.67 -2.83
N ASN A 267 14.41 15.02 -3.61
CA ASN A 267 13.29 15.69 -4.27
C ASN A 267 12.29 16.29 -3.26
N ALA A 268 11.99 15.57 -2.18
CA ALA A 268 11.09 16.05 -1.13
C ALA A 268 11.67 17.25 -0.39
N LEU A 269 12.96 17.23 -0.10
CA LEU A 269 13.67 18.31 0.58
C LEU A 269 13.76 19.59 -0.27
N SER A 270 13.96 19.46 -1.59
CA SER A 270 14.12 20.59 -2.50
C SER A 270 12.91 21.53 -2.48
N ILE A 271 11.70 21.00 -2.25
CA ILE A 271 10.44 21.77 -2.15
C ILE A 271 10.52 22.80 -1.02
N TYR A 272 11.27 22.51 0.05
CA TYR A 272 11.43 23.36 1.23
C TYR A 272 12.77 24.12 1.25
N GLY A 273 13.54 24.10 0.15
CA GLY A 273 14.88 24.68 0.10
C GLY A 273 15.88 24.00 1.05
N ALA A 274 15.61 22.74 1.40
CA ALA A 274 16.49 21.89 2.18
C ALA A 274 17.31 20.97 1.29
N THR A 275 18.42 20.42 1.80
CA THR A 275 19.35 19.60 1.04
C THR A 275 19.67 18.30 1.76
N LEU A 276 19.82 17.22 0.98
CA LEU A 276 20.46 15.99 1.40
C LEU A 276 21.97 16.21 1.25
N ALA A 277 22.67 16.45 2.36
CA ALA A 277 24.10 16.78 2.35
C ALA A 277 24.97 15.57 1.96
N VAL A 278 24.60 14.40 2.47
CA VAL A 278 25.33 13.14 2.19
C VAL A 278 24.46 11.94 2.50
N THR A 279 24.69 10.85 1.77
CA THR A 279 24.23 9.50 2.10
C THR A 279 25.40 8.68 2.58
N LEU A 280 25.29 8.09 3.76
CA LEU A 280 26.34 7.31 4.38
C LEU A 280 25.89 5.86 4.59
N PRO A 281 26.64 4.87 4.10
CA PRO A 281 26.35 3.48 4.38
C PRO A 281 26.73 3.10 5.80
N TYR A 282 25.89 2.33 6.49
CA TYR A 282 26.21 1.76 7.79
C TYR A 282 26.18 0.22 7.73
N SER A 283 27.01 -0.42 8.54
CA SER A 283 27.02 -1.86 8.72
C SER A 283 26.55 -2.24 10.12
N PRO A 284 25.61 -3.17 10.25
CA PRO A 284 25.28 -3.72 11.57
C PRO A 284 26.46 -4.43 12.25
N ALA A 285 27.43 -4.92 11.46
CA ALA A 285 28.59 -5.66 11.96
C ALA A 285 29.59 -4.80 12.75
N ASP A 286 29.67 -3.48 12.43
CA ASP A 286 30.51 -2.53 13.16
C ASP A 286 29.76 -1.73 14.23
N GLY A 287 28.52 -2.12 14.50
CA GLY A 287 27.65 -1.42 15.45
C GLY A 287 27.36 0.02 15.07
N GLY A 288 27.54 0.42 13.80
CA GLY A 288 27.35 1.78 13.32
C GLY A 288 28.50 2.75 13.72
N ALA A 289 29.60 2.26 14.26
CA ALA A 289 30.71 3.11 14.73
C ALA A 289 31.33 3.93 13.60
N LYS A 290 31.52 3.30 12.44
CA LYS A 290 32.10 3.98 11.26
C LYS A 290 31.23 5.12 10.78
N VAL A 291 29.93 4.91 10.58
CA VAL A 291 29.02 5.93 10.06
C VAL A 291 28.90 7.12 11.00
N VAL A 292 28.96 6.88 12.31
CA VAL A 292 28.96 7.96 13.32
C VAL A 292 30.24 8.77 13.27
N SER A 293 31.40 8.11 13.03
CA SER A 293 32.68 8.79 12.79
C SER A 293 32.62 9.65 11.53
N ASP A 294 32.08 9.10 10.43
CA ASP A 294 31.94 9.82 9.15
C ASP A 294 31.04 11.05 9.32
N MET A 295 29.92 10.92 10.06
CA MET A 295 29.05 12.07 10.40
C MET A 295 29.77 13.13 11.23
N SER A 296 30.62 12.73 12.18
CA SER A 296 31.38 13.66 13.02
C SER A 296 32.45 14.42 12.24
N SER A 297 32.80 13.94 11.04
CA SER A 297 33.76 14.58 10.14
C SER A 297 33.10 15.58 9.17
N LEU A 298 31.79 15.72 9.20
CA LEU A 298 31.09 16.73 8.38
C LEU A 298 31.46 18.13 8.83
N VAL A 299 31.66 19.04 7.88
CA VAL A 299 32.02 20.45 8.13
C VAL A 299 30.96 21.16 8.98
N GLU A 300 29.71 20.76 8.78
CA GLU A 300 28.58 21.32 9.51
C GLU A 300 27.68 20.16 10.01
N ALA A 301 27.23 20.28 11.26
CA ALA A 301 26.29 19.31 11.82
C ALA A 301 24.96 19.31 11.05
N PRO A 302 24.35 18.15 10.81
CA PRO A 302 23.03 18.09 10.19
C PRO A 302 21.94 18.56 11.17
N ASP A 303 20.83 19.11 10.63
CA ASP A 303 19.62 19.39 11.40
C ASP A 303 18.81 18.10 11.63
N ALA A 304 18.92 17.14 10.71
CA ALA A 304 18.20 15.88 10.82
C ALA A 304 18.98 14.69 10.18
N VAL A 305 18.77 13.54 10.76
CA VAL A 305 19.30 12.26 10.28
C VAL A 305 18.15 11.33 9.94
N VAL A 306 18.08 10.89 8.69
CA VAL A 306 17.14 9.87 8.22
C VAL A 306 17.83 8.53 8.27
N VAL A 307 17.24 7.52 8.90
CA VAL A 307 17.80 6.17 8.98
C VAL A 307 16.87 5.18 8.31
N ALA A 308 17.26 4.73 7.12
CA ALA A 308 16.63 3.63 6.42
C ALA A 308 17.25 2.30 6.89
N CYS A 309 16.47 1.22 6.88
CA CYS A 309 16.97 -0.07 7.35
C CYS A 309 16.85 -1.22 6.33
N GLY A 310 16.21 -0.97 5.17
CA GLY A 310 16.12 -1.96 4.09
C GLY A 310 15.48 -3.30 4.50
N GLY A 311 14.59 -3.27 5.54
CA GLY A 311 14.04 -4.48 6.14
C GLY A 311 14.99 -5.14 7.19
N GLY A 312 16.20 -4.63 7.39
CA GLY A 312 17.12 -4.99 8.49
C GLY A 312 16.73 -4.33 9.81
N SER A 313 17.55 -4.51 10.87
CA SER A 313 17.37 -3.82 12.15
C SER A 313 18.22 -2.56 12.20
N PRO A 314 17.63 -1.38 12.53
CA PRO A 314 18.40 -0.16 12.72
C PRO A 314 19.06 -0.06 14.11
N VAL A 315 18.80 -0.99 15.02
CA VAL A 315 19.14 -0.88 16.45
C VAL A 315 20.63 -0.59 16.68
N ALA A 316 21.53 -1.25 15.95
CA ALA A 316 22.97 -1.05 16.12
C ALA A 316 23.40 0.39 15.80
N VAL A 317 22.97 0.92 14.66
CA VAL A 317 23.27 2.31 14.26
C VAL A 317 22.60 3.31 15.18
N LEU A 318 21.39 3.03 15.65
CA LEU A 318 20.68 3.90 16.61
C LEU A 318 21.38 3.96 17.96
N ALA A 319 21.93 2.84 18.44
CA ALA A 319 22.74 2.83 19.67
C ALA A 319 23.98 3.74 19.53
N ALA A 320 24.67 3.66 18.39
CA ALA A 320 25.82 4.51 18.11
C ALA A 320 25.44 6.00 17.99
N LEU A 321 24.32 6.32 17.31
CA LEU A 321 23.80 7.68 17.23
C LEU A 321 23.40 8.22 18.60
N LYS A 322 22.73 7.43 19.43
CA LYS A 322 22.34 7.81 20.80
C LYS A 322 23.55 8.13 21.68
N ALA A 323 24.64 7.35 21.56
CA ALA A 323 25.89 7.61 22.26
C ALA A 323 26.51 8.97 21.88
N LYS A 324 26.12 9.56 20.75
CA LYS A 324 26.50 10.89 20.27
C LYS A 324 25.42 11.95 20.49
N GLY A 325 24.35 11.63 21.22
CA GLY A 325 23.27 12.55 21.53
C GLY A 325 22.26 12.78 20.40
N VAL A 326 22.09 11.81 19.50
CA VAL A 326 21.05 11.84 18.45
C VAL A 326 19.98 10.80 18.78
N PRO A 327 18.69 11.17 18.88
CA PRO A 327 18.13 12.52 18.75
C PRO A 327 18.55 13.44 19.91
N GLY A 328 18.61 14.72 19.62
CA GLY A 328 19.06 15.74 20.57
C GLY A 328 18.31 17.06 20.43
N LYS A 329 18.82 18.11 21.07
CA LYS A 329 18.20 19.45 20.97
C LYS A 329 18.33 20.06 19.57
N THR A 330 19.38 19.69 18.85
CA THR A 330 19.76 20.28 17.56
C THR A 330 19.63 19.32 16.38
N VAL A 331 19.61 18.02 16.62
CA VAL A 331 19.55 17.00 15.56
C VAL A 331 18.31 16.13 15.73
N THR A 332 17.45 16.15 14.73
CA THR A 332 16.23 15.34 14.69
C THR A 332 16.51 13.96 14.08
N LEU A 333 16.02 12.91 14.73
CA LEU A 333 16.06 11.56 14.20
C LEU A 333 14.78 11.24 13.44
N ILE A 334 14.91 10.73 12.22
CA ILE A 334 13.80 10.32 11.37
C ILE A 334 13.99 8.84 11.04
N GLY A 335 13.02 8.03 11.42
CA GLY A 335 12.92 6.64 11.04
C GLY A 335 12.00 6.43 9.84
N THR A 336 11.88 5.17 9.43
CA THR A 336 10.99 4.75 8.35
C THR A 336 9.92 3.78 8.87
N ASP A 337 8.88 3.56 8.07
CA ASP A 337 7.85 2.55 8.33
C ASP A 337 8.43 1.15 8.57
N ARG A 338 9.57 0.83 7.98
CA ARG A 338 10.26 -0.46 8.14
C ARG A 338 10.73 -0.74 9.57
N TRP A 339 10.91 0.30 10.40
CA TRP A 339 11.22 0.10 11.81
C TRP A 339 10.07 -0.57 12.56
N LEU A 340 8.84 -0.35 12.11
CA LEU A 340 7.60 -0.81 12.74
C LEU A 340 7.24 -2.27 12.39
N GLU A 341 7.98 -2.89 11.46
CA GLU A 341 7.85 -4.32 11.16
C GLU A 341 8.36 -5.21 12.30
N ARG A 342 8.97 -4.61 13.30
CA ARG A 342 9.53 -5.25 14.49
C ARG A 342 8.91 -4.67 15.75
N PRO A 343 9.00 -5.38 16.89
CA PRO A 343 8.61 -4.80 18.17
C PRO A 343 9.31 -3.47 18.43
N MET A 344 8.59 -2.54 19.03
CA MET A 344 9.10 -1.22 19.36
C MET A 344 10.34 -1.33 20.26
N ASP A 345 11.45 -0.78 19.80
CA ASP A 345 12.73 -0.78 20.54
C ASP A 345 12.88 0.54 21.32
N PRO A 346 13.42 0.54 22.56
CA PRO A 346 13.69 1.74 23.32
C PRO A 346 14.62 2.76 22.62
N LEU A 347 15.40 2.33 21.64
CA LEU A 347 16.25 3.21 20.83
C LEU A 347 15.46 4.03 19.79
N TYR A 348 14.19 3.69 19.54
CA TYR A 348 13.34 4.48 18.68
C TYR A 348 12.78 5.74 19.37
N GLU A 349 12.93 5.84 20.70
CA GLU A 349 12.42 6.96 21.49
C GLU A 349 12.90 8.31 20.95
N GLY A 350 11.96 9.24 20.74
CA GLY A 350 12.20 10.57 20.20
C GLY A 350 12.34 10.64 18.68
N ALA A 351 12.37 9.51 17.97
CA ALA A 351 12.38 9.50 16.51
C ALA A 351 11.02 9.89 15.93
N TYR A 352 11.05 10.48 14.74
CA TYR A 352 9.86 10.78 13.96
C TYR A 352 9.72 9.77 12.81
N ILE A 353 8.48 9.33 12.54
CA ILE A 353 8.19 8.35 11.51
C ILE A 353 6.94 8.79 10.73
N ALA A 354 7.03 8.84 9.41
CA ALA A 354 5.88 8.94 8.53
C ALA A 354 5.44 7.53 8.12
N THR A 355 4.21 7.15 8.45
CA THR A 355 3.71 5.81 8.17
C THR A 355 2.19 5.86 7.96
N LEU A 356 1.59 4.73 7.59
CA LEU A 356 0.15 4.62 7.49
C LEU A 356 -0.50 4.77 8.87
N ASP A 357 -1.65 5.40 8.91
CA ASP A 357 -2.45 5.48 10.13
C ASP A 357 -3.36 4.27 10.23
N GLU A 358 -3.12 3.40 11.19
CA GLU A 358 -3.96 2.23 11.42
C GLU A 358 -5.41 2.62 11.75
N SER A 359 -5.65 3.82 12.29
CA SER A 359 -7.02 4.31 12.54
C SER A 359 -7.81 4.57 11.25
N GLU A 360 -7.14 4.83 10.12
CA GLU A 360 -7.79 4.95 8.80
C GLU A 360 -8.37 3.60 8.32
N THR A 361 -7.86 2.48 8.81
CA THR A 361 -8.43 1.16 8.55
C THR A 361 -9.71 0.90 9.36
N GLY A 362 -9.99 1.73 10.36
CA GLY A 362 -11.15 1.62 11.25
C GLY A 362 -12.48 1.39 10.54
N PRO A 363 -12.82 2.08 9.44
CA PRO A 363 -14.07 1.87 8.71
C PRO A 363 -14.28 0.45 8.19
N ILE A 364 -13.20 -0.29 7.88
CA ILE A 364 -13.29 -1.69 7.45
C ILE A 364 -13.01 -2.67 8.58
N ALA A 365 -12.33 -2.24 9.65
CA ALA A 365 -11.85 -3.12 10.71
C ALA A 365 -12.98 -3.85 11.42
N ASP A 366 -14.05 -3.13 11.80
CA ASP A 366 -15.18 -3.73 12.49
C ASP A 366 -15.94 -4.73 11.61
N ARG A 367 -16.17 -4.38 10.34
CA ARG A 367 -16.80 -5.26 9.37
C ARG A 367 -15.96 -6.49 9.10
N PHE A 368 -14.66 -6.30 8.93
CA PHE A 368 -13.70 -7.37 8.72
C PHE A 368 -13.69 -8.34 9.91
N LYS A 369 -13.55 -7.79 11.13
CA LYS A 369 -13.57 -8.58 12.36
C LYS A 369 -14.90 -9.33 12.55
N ALA A 370 -16.02 -8.68 12.20
CA ALA A 370 -17.34 -9.34 12.26
C ALA A 370 -17.42 -10.52 11.28
N ALA A 371 -16.85 -10.38 10.08
CA ALA A 371 -16.89 -11.41 9.02
C ALA A 371 -15.87 -12.54 9.27
N TYR A 372 -14.63 -12.21 9.62
CA TYR A 372 -13.50 -13.15 9.61
C TYR A 372 -12.96 -13.52 11.01
N LYS A 373 -13.43 -12.85 12.08
CA LYS A 373 -13.10 -13.15 13.49
C LYS A 373 -11.65 -12.90 13.89
N TYR A 374 -10.89 -12.11 13.09
CA TYR A 374 -9.57 -11.62 13.48
C TYR A 374 -9.41 -10.15 13.04
N GLN A 375 -8.38 -9.47 13.55
CA GLN A 375 -8.13 -8.06 13.21
C GLN A 375 -7.49 -7.97 11.81
N PRO A 376 -7.94 -7.04 10.96
CA PRO A 376 -7.26 -6.78 9.70
C PRO A 376 -5.87 -6.22 9.95
N ASP A 377 -4.94 -6.59 9.09
CA ASP A 377 -3.63 -5.95 8.99
C ASP A 377 -3.52 -5.15 7.68
N VAL A 378 -2.36 -4.58 7.43
CA VAL A 378 -2.09 -3.80 6.24
C VAL A 378 -2.25 -4.61 4.93
N ASN A 379 -2.06 -5.93 4.96
CA ASN A 379 -2.24 -6.79 3.79
C ASN A 379 -3.72 -6.88 3.39
N VAL A 380 -4.60 -7.01 4.41
CA VAL A 380 -6.05 -6.94 4.22
C VAL A 380 -6.44 -5.60 3.59
N ALA A 381 -5.91 -4.51 4.15
CA ALA A 381 -6.24 -3.15 3.71
C ALA A 381 -5.79 -2.87 2.27
N TYR A 382 -4.59 -3.27 1.87
CA TYR A 382 -4.13 -3.11 0.48
C TYR A 382 -4.99 -3.89 -0.52
N ALA A 383 -5.31 -5.14 -0.20
CA ALA A 383 -6.16 -5.96 -1.07
C ALA A 383 -7.57 -5.39 -1.19
N TYR A 384 -8.15 -4.97 -0.06
CA TYR A 384 -9.44 -4.27 -0.03
C TYR A 384 -9.42 -3.03 -0.92
N ASP A 385 -8.42 -2.15 -0.75
CA ASP A 385 -8.32 -0.90 -1.49
C ASP A 385 -8.19 -1.11 -3.00
N MET A 386 -7.44 -2.13 -3.44
CA MET A 386 -7.27 -2.39 -4.89
C MET A 386 -8.54 -2.95 -5.53
N VAL A 387 -9.28 -3.78 -4.83
CA VAL A 387 -10.59 -4.27 -5.31
C VAL A 387 -11.61 -3.14 -5.28
N ALA A 388 -11.65 -2.33 -4.22
CA ALA A 388 -12.53 -1.16 -4.10
C ALA A 388 -12.24 -0.12 -5.18
N LEU A 389 -10.96 0.17 -5.45
CA LEU A 389 -10.53 1.03 -6.57
C LEU A 389 -11.04 0.48 -7.91
N SER A 390 -10.87 -0.83 -8.12
CA SER A 390 -11.33 -1.47 -9.35
C SER A 390 -12.85 -1.39 -9.51
N ALA A 391 -13.60 -1.59 -8.42
CA ALA A 391 -15.06 -1.42 -8.43
C ALA A 391 -15.48 0.03 -8.71
N GLY A 392 -14.78 1.00 -8.10
CA GLY A 392 -15.00 2.43 -8.34
C GLY A 392 -14.74 2.82 -9.81
N ILE A 393 -13.65 2.34 -10.40
CA ILE A 393 -13.35 2.57 -11.83
C ILE A 393 -14.41 1.94 -12.72
N ALA A 394 -14.79 0.68 -12.45
CA ALA A 394 -15.80 -0.03 -13.21
C ALA A 394 -17.16 0.68 -13.15
N SER A 395 -17.53 1.21 -11.97
CA SER A 395 -18.77 1.96 -11.77
C SER A 395 -18.79 3.28 -12.52
N ALA A 396 -17.70 4.05 -12.47
CA ALA A 396 -17.67 5.42 -12.99
C ALA A 396 -17.32 5.50 -14.48
N ALA A 397 -16.50 4.60 -15.00
CA ALA A 397 -15.96 4.64 -16.35
C ALA A 397 -16.11 3.33 -17.13
N GLY A 398 -16.70 2.31 -16.52
CA GLY A 398 -16.83 0.98 -17.13
C GLY A 398 -15.50 0.28 -17.35
N PRO A 399 -15.49 -0.79 -18.17
CA PRO A 399 -14.29 -1.57 -18.43
C PRO A 399 -13.14 -0.79 -19.07
N ASP A 400 -13.41 0.28 -19.80
CA ASP A 400 -12.40 1.11 -20.49
C ASP A 400 -11.76 2.16 -19.58
N GLY A 401 -12.26 2.27 -18.34
CA GLY A 401 -11.69 3.13 -17.31
C GLY A 401 -10.33 2.68 -16.79
N PHE A 402 -9.93 1.43 -17.05
CA PHE A 402 -8.64 0.87 -16.62
C PHE A 402 -7.50 1.35 -17.52
N ASN A 403 -7.23 2.62 -17.52
CA ASN A 403 -6.21 3.26 -18.37
C ASN A 403 -5.34 4.22 -17.55
N LYS A 404 -4.22 4.66 -18.12
CA LYS A 404 -3.27 5.55 -17.46
C LYS A 404 -3.90 6.86 -16.99
N GLN A 405 -4.77 7.45 -17.82
CA GLN A 405 -5.38 8.74 -17.50
C GLN A 405 -6.22 8.66 -16.21
N VAL A 406 -6.90 7.53 -15.96
CA VAL A 406 -7.68 7.31 -14.74
C VAL A 406 -6.78 6.97 -13.57
N LEU A 407 -5.84 6.04 -13.76
CA LEU A 407 -4.98 5.56 -12.68
C LEU A 407 -3.94 6.59 -12.24
N GLU A 408 -3.37 7.36 -13.17
CA GLU A 408 -2.36 8.40 -12.89
C GLU A 408 -3.00 9.76 -12.58
N ASN A 409 -4.24 9.75 -12.08
CA ASN A 409 -4.96 10.95 -11.67
C ASN A 409 -4.20 11.70 -10.56
N THR A 410 -3.95 12.99 -10.77
CA THR A 410 -3.18 13.82 -9.84
C THR A 410 -3.86 14.06 -8.49
N THR A 411 -5.19 13.99 -8.41
CA THR A 411 -5.93 14.10 -7.16
C THR A 411 -5.88 12.82 -6.33
N GLY A 412 -5.55 11.68 -6.95
CA GLY A 412 -5.41 10.39 -6.30
C GLY A 412 -6.74 9.74 -5.90
N PHE A 413 -6.62 8.76 -5.03
CA PHE A 413 -7.70 7.91 -4.53
C PHE A 413 -7.62 7.82 -3.01
N ARG A 414 -8.76 7.79 -2.36
CA ARG A 414 -8.83 7.56 -0.91
C ARG A 414 -9.35 6.15 -0.65
N GLY A 415 -8.55 5.37 0.06
CA GLY A 415 -8.88 4.03 0.50
C GLY A 415 -8.78 3.88 2.02
N SER A 416 -8.85 2.65 2.50
CA SER A 416 -8.62 2.30 3.90
C SER A 416 -7.17 2.50 4.34
N THR A 417 -6.24 2.57 3.39
CA THR A 417 -4.83 2.91 3.61
C THR A 417 -4.54 4.40 3.44
N GLY A 418 -5.58 5.26 3.50
CA GLY A 418 -5.45 6.70 3.35
C GLY A 418 -5.48 7.17 1.90
N LEU A 419 -5.00 8.40 1.68
CA LEU A 419 -4.94 9.01 0.36
C LEU A 419 -3.67 8.57 -0.39
N PHE A 420 -3.84 8.05 -1.61
CA PHE A 420 -2.74 7.64 -2.48
C PHE A 420 -2.98 8.00 -3.93
N ARG A 421 -1.91 8.12 -4.72
CA ARG A 421 -1.96 8.25 -6.17
C ARG A 421 -0.84 7.46 -6.82
N PHE A 422 -1.07 7.08 -8.08
CA PHE A 422 -0.02 6.47 -8.90
C PHE A 422 0.62 7.52 -9.82
N ARG A 423 1.91 7.36 -10.08
CA ARG A 423 2.68 8.19 -10.99
C ARG A 423 2.94 7.46 -12.29
N SER A 424 3.33 8.20 -13.32
CA SER A 424 3.62 7.66 -14.68
C SER A 424 4.79 6.68 -14.69
N ASP A 425 5.71 6.77 -13.73
CA ASP A 425 6.81 5.83 -13.53
C ASP A 425 6.37 4.53 -12.84
N GLY A 426 5.09 4.40 -12.49
CA GLY A 426 4.52 3.27 -11.77
C GLY A 426 4.70 3.30 -10.25
N SER A 427 5.41 4.29 -9.73
CA SER A 427 5.49 4.48 -8.29
C SER A 427 4.18 4.99 -7.71
N SER A 428 3.94 4.75 -6.42
CA SER A 428 2.87 5.43 -5.69
C SER A 428 3.40 6.62 -4.91
N GLN A 429 2.50 7.52 -4.58
CA GLN A 429 2.70 8.54 -3.56
C GLN A 429 1.54 8.45 -2.59
N ARG A 430 1.86 8.52 -1.29
CA ARG A 430 0.86 8.50 -0.23
C ARG A 430 0.95 9.77 0.59
N SER A 431 -0.20 10.31 0.97
CA SER A 431 -0.27 11.31 2.03
C SER A 431 -0.28 10.53 3.34
N MET A 432 0.71 10.78 4.18
CA MET A 432 0.91 10.04 5.42
C MET A 432 0.85 10.97 6.62
N PRO A 433 0.24 10.55 7.72
CA PRO A 433 0.40 11.21 9.00
C PRO A 433 1.84 11.06 9.50
N PHE A 434 2.23 11.97 10.35
CA PHE A 434 3.56 12.04 10.91
C PHE A 434 3.50 11.81 12.42
N PHE A 435 4.24 10.82 12.87
CA PHE A 435 4.25 10.39 14.26
C PHE A 435 5.60 10.66 14.91
N LYS A 436 5.59 10.74 16.24
CA LYS A 436 6.78 10.71 17.07
C LYS A 436 6.71 9.51 18.00
N VAL A 437 7.81 8.83 18.18
CA VAL A 437 7.91 7.76 19.17
C VAL A 437 8.07 8.39 20.56
N GLU A 438 7.08 8.20 21.42
CA GLU A 438 7.07 8.67 22.81
C GLU A 438 6.61 7.54 23.74
N LYS A 439 7.44 7.21 24.72
CA LYS A 439 7.18 6.11 25.68
C LYS A 439 6.90 4.76 24.99
N GLY A 440 7.64 4.49 23.92
CA GLY A 440 7.51 3.26 23.18
C GLY A 440 6.22 3.15 22.34
N GLN A 441 5.55 4.25 22.05
CA GLN A 441 4.33 4.31 21.24
C GLN A 441 4.42 5.39 20.17
N LEU A 442 3.70 5.21 19.07
CA LEU A 442 3.53 6.23 18.05
C LEU A 442 2.51 7.26 18.52
N LYS A 443 2.95 8.49 18.69
CA LYS A 443 2.10 9.63 19.00
C LYS A 443 1.94 10.51 17.77
N LEU A 444 0.71 10.73 17.35
CA LEU A 444 0.40 11.57 16.21
C LEU A 444 0.87 13.02 16.45
N VAL A 445 1.70 13.52 15.55
CA VAL A 445 2.21 14.92 15.55
C VAL A 445 1.47 15.74 14.51
N GLU A 446 1.26 15.18 13.33
CA GLU A 446 0.63 15.85 12.22
C GLU A 446 -0.26 14.86 11.46
N LYS A 447 -1.51 15.25 11.23
CA LYS A 447 -2.45 14.44 10.47
C LYS A 447 -2.08 14.42 9.00
N GLN A 448 -2.54 13.38 8.33
CA GLN A 448 -2.53 13.30 6.88
C GLN A 448 -3.16 14.54 6.24
N THR A 449 -2.52 15.08 5.21
CA THR A 449 -3.08 16.18 4.41
C THR A 449 -4.28 15.70 3.59
N ALA A 450 -5.21 16.61 3.27
CA ALA A 450 -6.36 16.31 2.43
C ALA A 450 -6.01 16.15 0.94
N GLY A 451 -4.78 16.49 0.54
CA GLY A 451 -4.25 16.44 -0.83
C GLY A 451 -2.76 16.11 -0.87
N PHE A 452 -2.18 16.21 -2.07
CA PHE A 452 -0.74 15.98 -2.34
C PHE A 452 -0.03 17.30 -2.61
#